data_f1d4f3faeacb11254e6ae262e3e2c8f6
#
_entry.id   f1d4f3faeacb11254e6ae262e3e2c8f6
#
_cell.length_a   1.000
_cell.length_b   1.000
_cell.length_c   1.000
_cell.angle_alpha   90.00
_cell.angle_beta   90.00
_cell.angle_gamma   90.00
#
_symmetry.space_group_name_H-M   'P 1'
#
loop_
_entity.id
_entity.type
_entity.pdbx_description
1 polymer ?
#
loop_
_entity_poly.entity_id
_entity_poly.type
_entity_poly.pdbx_seq_one_letter_code
_entity_poly.pdbx_strand_id
1 'polypeptide(L)'
;MKIFTLNRNFNLLIIGQIITLFGSSILRFALSLFILDITGSAGTFAFILAVSTIPTIFLSPIGGAIADRVNRRNLLVILDLISGLIVAGLAFFLFSGVHSILLIGIVMTLLSIVSTFYQPTVQASIPVLIENDHLLKANGAVSGVSALTNFAGPVLGGLLYSFQGIEWIVVMTSVSFFLCAIVETFMYIPSEKMQQTYGAIRTILNDLKDGISYIVKKNSFLLKVILIAAVMNIFITPIFLVGIPYIIKIIMGLDGSFFGYTQGGISLSMIFAAVAIGLLSSRIKVSNLYKWFIGSGILFIPMALSVYPLFLSAPYSTIISYIMFSLCAMLIMFSITIINIFVMTILQQQTPNLLLGKVMAILTAVSTCAVPIGQILFGTLMDSFTTNVYALLLIVAVVTIAIAITTKVLLKERKAAHADKVDEAIV
;
A
#
# COMPACT_ATOMS: atom_id res chain seq x y z
N MET A 1 18.56 23.77 4.13
CA MET A 1 18.37 22.49 4.81
C MET A 1 18.15 22.73 6.30
N LYS A 2 16.94 23.21 6.71
CA LYS A 2 16.54 23.50 8.10
C LYS A 2 15.27 22.73 8.48
N ILE A 3 15.23 21.41 8.18
CA ILE A 3 14.08 20.56 8.50
C ILE A 3 14.09 20.14 9.98
N PHE A 4 15.25 20.19 10.64
CA PHE A 4 15.48 19.67 11.98
C PHE A 4 15.38 20.70 13.13
N THR A 5 14.66 21.82 12.95
CA THR A 5 14.59 22.89 13.98
C THR A 5 13.21 23.03 14.64
N LEU A 6 12.30 22.07 14.48
CA LEU A 6 10.95 22.22 15.02
C LEU A 6 10.88 21.96 16.53
N ASN A 7 11.34 20.81 17.02
CA ASN A 7 11.39 20.45 18.44
C ASN A 7 12.24 19.18 18.60
N ARG A 8 13.00 19.05 19.70
CA ARG A 8 13.82 17.88 20.00
C ARG A 8 13.00 16.58 19.99
N ASN A 9 11.83 16.58 20.61
CA ASN A 9 10.98 15.39 20.69
C ASN A 9 10.42 14.99 19.32
N PHE A 10 10.06 15.95 18.48
CA PHE A 10 9.64 15.68 17.10
C PHE A 10 10.79 15.11 16.26
N ASN A 11 12.00 15.63 16.41
CA ASN A 11 13.17 15.10 15.71
C ASN A 11 13.46 13.65 16.12
N LEU A 12 13.34 13.30 17.40
CA LEU A 12 13.44 11.92 17.88
C LEU A 12 12.35 11.03 17.28
N LEU A 13 11.10 11.52 17.17
CA LEU A 13 10.00 10.81 16.52
C LEU A 13 10.31 10.52 15.03
N ILE A 14 10.82 11.51 14.30
CA ILE A 14 11.21 11.35 12.89
C ILE A 14 12.36 10.35 12.72
N ILE A 15 13.38 10.43 13.58
CA ILE A 15 14.50 9.48 13.56
C ILE A 15 13.99 8.06 13.85
N GLY A 16 13.14 7.88 14.86
CA GLY A 16 12.50 6.61 15.17
C GLY A 16 11.69 6.11 13.95
N GLN A 17 10.86 6.97 13.37
CA GLN A 17 10.07 6.60 12.19
C GLN A 17 10.95 6.18 10.99
N ILE A 18 12.06 6.87 10.74
CA ILE A 18 13.01 6.47 9.69
C ILE A 18 13.51 5.05 9.95
N ILE A 19 14.03 4.79 11.15
CA ILE A 19 14.62 3.50 11.53
C ILE A 19 13.56 2.38 11.40
N THR A 20 12.40 2.56 12.00
CA THR A 20 11.33 1.55 12.02
C THR A 20 10.76 1.28 10.63
N LEU A 21 10.47 2.33 9.84
CA LEU A 21 9.90 2.15 8.51
C LEU A 21 10.90 1.55 7.53
N PHE A 22 12.17 1.99 7.53
CA PHE A 22 13.19 1.39 6.68
C PHE A 22 13.45 -0.06 7.06
N GLY A 23 13.64 -0.36 8.36
CA GLY A 23 13.80 -1.72 8.83
C GLY A 23 12.64 -2.62 8.44
N SER A 24 11.40 -2.18 8.66
CA SER A 24 10.19 -2.92 8.28
C SER A 24 10.07 -3.12 6.77
N SER A 25 10.40 -2.10 5.96
CA SER A 25 10.28 -2.16 4.51
C SER A 25 11.32 -3.10 3.89
N ILE A 26 12.58 -3.00 4.34
CA ILE A 26 13.67 -3.88 3.93
C ILE A 26 13.35 -5.32 4.29
N LEU A 27 12.94 -5.58 5.54
CA LEU A 27 12.62 -6.92 6.02
C LEU A 27 11.45 -7.53 5.25
N ARG A 28 10.35 -6.79 5.10
CA ARG A 28 9.16 -7.26 4.36
C ARG A 28 9.52 -7.64 2.93
N PHE A 29 10.34 -6.82 2.27
CA PHE A 29 10.78 -7.07 0.91
C PHE A 29 11.67 -8.32 0.82
N ALA A 30 12.65 -8.45 1.73
CA ALA A 30 13.54 -9.60 1.79
C ALA A 30 12.81 -10.90 2.13
N LEU A 31 11.86 -10.88 3.08
CA LEU A 31 11.02 -12.04 3.39
C LEU A 31 10.15 -12.45 2.20
N SER A 32 9.65 -11.48 1.41
CA SER A 32 8.90 -11.76 0.17
C SER A 32 9.75 -12.52 -0.85
N LEU A 33 11.01 -12.09 -1.05
CA LEU A 33 11.95 -12.78 -1.92
C LEU A 33 12.32 -14.17 -1.38
N PHE A 34 12.55 -14.26 -0.08
CA PHE A 34 12.91 -15.53 0.57
C PHE A 34 11.81 -16.58 0.46
N ILE A 35 10.53 -16.17 0.64
CA ILE A 35 9.38 -17.08 0.43
C ILE A 35 9.38 -17.62 -1.00
N LEU A 36 9.59 -16.75 -1.99
CA LEU A 36 9.64 -17.17 -3.40
C LEU A 36 10.83 -18.10 -3.68
N ASP A 37 12.00 -17.86 -3.06
CA ASP A 37 13.18 -18.72 -3.22
C ASP A 37 12.97 -20.13 -2.70
N ILE A 38 12.35 -20.27 -1.52
CA ILE A 38 12.17 -21.59 -0.89
C ILE A 38 10.94 -22.33 -1.44
N THR A 39 9.96 -21.64 -2.03
CA THR A 39 8.71 -22.27 -2.49
C THR A 39 8.57 -22.36 -3.99
N GLY A 40 9.14 -21.41 -4.74
CA GLY A 40 8.89 -21.25 -6.17
C GLY A 40 7.43 -20.97 -6.51
N SER A 41 6.54 -20.75 -5.51
CA SER A 41 5.09 -20.71 -5.65
C SER A 41 4.54 -19.30 -5.41
N ALA A 42 3.85 -18.76 -6.41
CA ALA A 42 3.11 -17.51 -6.30
C ALA A 42 1.91 -17.65 -5.36
N GLY A 43 1.26 -18.81 -5.33
CA GLY A 43 0.11 -19.11 -4.47
C GLY A 43 0.48 -19.10 -3.00
N THR A 44 1.58 -19.78 -2.62
CA THR A 44 2.08 -19.78 -1.23
C THR A 44 2.48 -18.38 -0.79
N PHE A 45 3.20 -17.66 -1.64
CA PHE A 45 3.58 -16.27 -1.37
C PHE A 45 2.35 -15.36 -1.19
N ALA A 46 1.41 -15.43 -2.11
CA ALA A 46 0.17 -14.67 -2.06
C ALA A 46 -0.68 -14.99 -0.82
N PHE A 47 -0.76 -16.27 -0.44
CA PHE A 47 -1.48 -16.70 0.75
C PHE A 47 -0.89 -16.09 2.03
N ILE A 48 0.44 -16.11 2.18
CA ILE A 48 1.12 -15.51 3.33
C ILE A 48 0.86 -13.99 3.39
N LEU A 49 0.97 -13.28 2.26
CA LEU A 49 0.67 -11.85 2.19
C LEU A 49 -0.78 -11.57 2.56
N ALA A 50 -1.73 -12.34 2.04
CA ALA A 50 -3.14 -12.19 2.34
C ALA A 50 -3.44 -12.41 3.82
N VAL A 51 -2.96 -13.52 4.39
CA VAL A 51 -3.15 -13.85 5.81
C VAL A 51 -2.52 -12.78 6.71
N SER A 52 -1.32 -12.29 6.38
CA SER A 52 -0.66 -11.23 7.16
C SER A 52 -1.43 -9.89 7.14
N THR A 53 -2.25 -9.64 6.11
CA THR A 53 -3.03 -8.41 5.99
C THR A 53 -4.38 -8.48 6.72
N ILE A 54 -4.95 -9.68 6.90
CA ILE A 54 -6.27 -9.87 7.53
C ILE A 54 -6.38 -9.22 8.92
N PRO A 55 -5.44 -9.41 9.87
CA PRO A 55 -5.53 -8.78 11.18
C PRO A 55 -5.58 -7.26 11.12
N THR A 56 -4.87 -6.64 10.17
CA THR A 56 -4.87 -5.18 9.98
C THR A 56 -6.27 -4.65 9.68
N ILE A 57 -7.07 -5.39 8.90
CA ILE A 57 -8.44 -5.01 8.54
C ILE A 57 -9.30 -4.87 9.80
N PHE A 58 -9.22 -5.85 10.71
CA PHE A 58 -10.03 -5.88 11.92
C PHE A 58 -9.49 -4.99 13.04
N LEU A 59 -8.17 -4.86 13.16
CA LEU A 59 -7.52 -4.14 14.25
C LEU A 59 -7.31 -2.64 13.97
N SER A 60 -7.36 -2.20 12.70
CA SER A 60 -7.13 -0.79 12.34
C SER A 60 -8.02 0.21 13.10
N PRO A 61 -9.34 0.00 13.28
CA PRO A 61 -10.18 0.90 14.08
C PRO A 61 -9.79 0.91 15.57
N ILE A 62 -9.28 -0.23 16.08
CA ILE A 62 -8.85 -0.39 17.47
C ILE A 62 -7.51 0.33 17.67
N GLY A 63 -6.61 0.27 16.66
CA GLY A 63 -5.30 0.92 16.70
C GLY A 63 -5.39 2.42 16.95
N GLY A 64 -6.27 3.11 16.22
CA GLY A 64 -6.52 4.53 16.45
C GLY A 64 -7.06 4.83 17.85
N ALA A 65 -8.05 4.05 18.30
CA ALA A 65 -8.64 4.23 19.62
C ALA A 65 -7.65 3.98 20.77
N ILE A 66 -6.70 3.07 20.61
CA ILE A 66 -5.63 2.82 21.59
C ILE A 66 -4.61 3.98 21.57
N ALA A 67 -4.19 4.43 20.38
CA ALA A 67 -3.23 5.53 20.23
C ALA A 67 -3.72 6.83 20.91
N ASP A 68 -5.02 7.05 21.00
CA ASP A 68 -5.61 8.21 21.67
C ASP A 68 -5.70 8.07 23.19
N ARG A 69 -5.69 6.84 23.73
CA ARG A 69 -5.96 6.58 25.15
C ARG A 69 -4.75 6.25 26.01
N VAL A 70 -3.66 5.80 25.39
CA VAL A 70 -2.45 5.40 26.10
C VAL A 70 -1.33 6.43 25.93
N ASN A 71 -0.33 6.35 26.79
CA ASN A 71 0.87 7.17 26.63
C ASN A 71 1.56 6.77 25.30
N ARG A 72 1.51 7.66 24.31
CA ARG A 72 1.98 7.43 22.94
C ARG A 72 3.46 7.07 22.90
N ARG A 73 4.30 7.72 23.71
CA ARG A 73 5.73 7.39 23.80
C ARG A 73 5.94 5.95 24.27
N ASN A 74 5.25 5.55 25.35
CA ASN A 74 5.39 4.18 25.88
C ASN A 74 4.87 3.15 24.86
N LEU A 75 3.79 3.49 24.15
CA LEU A 75 3.25 2.62 23.11
C LEU A 75 4.24 2.41 21.97
N LEU A 76 4.87 3.47 21.44
CA LEU A 76 5.89 3.36 20.40
C LEU A 76 7.06 2.48 20.86
N VAL A 77 7.64 2.77 22.04
CA VAL A 77 8.73 1.97 22.61
C VAL A 77 8.37 0.49 22.74
N ILE A 78 7.16 0.18 23.24
CA ILE A 78 6.70 -1.21 23.40
C ILE A 78 6.53 -1.89 22.05
N LEU A 79 5.97 -1.19 21.07
CA LEU A 79 5.76 -1.73 19.72
C LEU A 79 7.08 -2.05 19.02
N ASP A 80 8.09 -1.18 19.14
CA ASP A 80 9.41 -1.43 18.58
C ASP A 80 10.18 -2.54 19.34
N LEU A 81 10.05 -2.62 20.67
CA LEU A 81 10.60 -3.74 21.44
C LEU A 81 9.98 -5.07 21.04
N ILE A 82 8.65 -5.12 20.88
CA ILE A 82 7.95 -6.32 20.42
C ILE A 82 8.40 -6.69 19.00
N SER A 83 8.51 -5.72 18.08
CA SER A 83 9.03 -5.96 16.73
C SER A 83 10.45 -6.52 16.75
N GLY A 84 11.32 -5.93 17.56
CA GLY A 84 12.70 -6.40 17.75
C GLY A 84 12.75 -7.84 18.25
N LEU A 85 11.95 -8.19 19.25
CA LEU A 85 11.87 -9.56 19.79
C LEU A 85 11.33 -10.57 18.79
N ILE A 86 10.26 -10.21 18.05
CA ILE A 86 9.69 -11.08 16.99
C ILE A 86 10.76 -11.38 15.93
N VAL A 87 11.46 -10.35 15.48
CA VAL A 87 12.49 -10.48 14.43
C VAL A 87 13.74 -11.19 14.96
N ALA A 88 14.14 -10.96 16.23
CA ALA A 88 15.22 -11.72 16.89
C ALA A 88 14.88 -13.22 16.97
N GLY A 89 13.63 -13.54 17.31
CA GLY A 89 13.15 -14.92 17.31
C GLY A 89 13.25 -15.56 15.92
N LEU A 90 12.88 -14.84 14.86
CA LEU A 90 13.07 -15.33 13.49
C LEU A 90 14.54 -15.54 13.16
N ALA A 91 15.43 -14.61 13.54
CA ALA A 91 16.87 -14.74 13.34
C ALA A 91 17.40 -16.03 13.99
N PHE A 92 17.03 -16.30 15.24
CA PHE A 92 17.43 -17.50 15.96
C PHE A 92 17.04 -18.78 15.20
N PHE A 93 15.82 -18.88 14.69
CA PHE A 93 15.37 -20.05 13.92
C PHE A 93 16.09 -20.18 12.58
N LEU A 94 16.30 -19.08 11.86
CA LEU A 94 17.03 -19.11 10.57
C LEU A 94 18.47 -19.56 10.75
N PHE A 95 19.20 -19.04 11.75
CA PHE A 95 20.55 -19.50 12.06
C PHE A 95 20.61 -20.95 12.57
N SER A 96 19.52 -21.46 13.13
CA SER A 96 19.40 -22.89 13.48
C SER A 96 19.07 -23.79 12.28
N GLY A 97 19.00 -23.24 11.06
CA GLY A 97 18.68 -23.97 9.84
C GLY A 97 17.18 -24.27 9.65
N VAL A 98 16.31 -23.65 10.42
CA VAL A 98 14.85 -23.85 10.32
C VAL A 98 14.26 -22.82 9.36
N HIS A 99 14.02 -23.23 8.12
CA HIS A 99 13.42 -22.39 7.07
C HIS A 99 11.93 -22.71 6.90
N SER A 100 11.14 -22.48 7.94
CA SER A 100 9.72 -22.79 7.95
C SER A 100 8.88 -21.64 7.38
N ILE A 101 8.10 -21.92 6.33
CA ILE A 101 7.15 -21.00 5.72
C ILE A 101 6.10 -20.54 6.74
N LEU A 102 5.64 -21.45 7.59
CA LEU A 102 4.67 -21.15 8.64
C LEU A 102 5.24 -20.13 9.64
N LEU A 103 6.50 -20.30 10.05
CA LEU A 103 7.17 -19.36 10.95
C LEU A 103 7.26 -17.96 10.33
N ILE A 104 7.65 -17.87 9.05
CA ILE A 104 7.73 -16.61 8.34
C ILE A 104 6.35 -15.95 8.25
N GLY A 105 5.31 -16.71 7.93
CA GLY A 105 3.93 -16.23 7.88
C GLY A 105 3.44 -15.69 9.23
N ILE A 106 3.76 -16.38 10.33
CA ILE A 106 3.45 -15.92 11.70
C ILE A 106 4.16 -14.61 11.98
N VAL A 107 5.46 -14.51 11.70
CA VAL A 107 6.26 -13.30 11.92
C VAL A 107 5.72 -12.13 11.11
N MET A 108 5.42 -12.31 9.81
CA MET A 108 4.83 -11.27 8.97
C MET A 108 3.46 -10.82 9.50
N THR A 109 2.65 -11.75 10.00
CA THR A 109 1.35 -11.45 10.60
C THR A 109 1.50 -10.65 11.89
N LEU A 110 2.40 -11.04 12.78
CA LEU A 110 2.67 -10.33 14.03
C LEU A 110 3.21 -8.91 13.78
N LEU A 111 4.14 -8.76 12.84
CA LEU A 111 4.66 -7.43 12.45
C LEU A 111 3.57 -6.56 11.81
N SER A 112 2.65 -7.15 11.05
CA SER A 112 1.50 -6.45 10.49
C SER A 112 0.55 -5.94 11.58
N ILE A 113 0.32 -6.74 12.62
CA ILE A 113 -0.45 -6.33 13.80
C ILE A 113 0.23 -5.14 14.49
N VAL A 114 1.54 -5.24 14.77
CA VAL A 114 2.30 -4.15 15.41
C VAL A 114 2.21 -2.86 14.58
N SER A 115 2.40 -2.94 13.25
CA SER A 115 2.32 -1.79 12.36
C SER A 115 0.95 -1.11 12.35
N THR A 116 -0.12 -1.87 12.61
CA THR A 116 -1.50 -1.35 12.69
C THR A 116 -1.69 -0.39 13.87
N PHE A 117 -0.90 -0.55 14.92
CA PHE A 117 -0.90 0.36 16.08
C PHE A 117 0.15 1.48 15.96
N TYR A 118 1.27 1.19 15.31
CA TYR A 118 2.39 2.14 15.18
C TYR A 118 2.01 3.39 14.39
N GLN A 119 1.45 3.25 13.20
CA GLN A 119 1.13 4.36 12.31
C GLN A 119 0.12 5.38 12.91
N PRO A 120 -1.02 4.96 13.49
CA PRO A 120 -1.92 5.88 14.17
C PRO A 120 -1.25 6.59 15.35
N THR A 121 -0.36 5.90 16.09
CA THR A 121 0.33 6.47 17.24
C THR A 121 1.29 7.59 16.82
N VAL A 122 2.04 7.40 15.74
CA VAL A 122 2.89 8.45 15.15
C VAL A 122 2.03 9.65 14.73
N GLN A 123 0.96 9.41 13.97
CA GLN A 123 0.08 10.50 13.50
C GLN A 123 -0.59 11.27 14.64
N ALA A 124 -1.06 10.57 15.68
CA ALA A 124 -1.65 11.20 16.86
C ALA A 124 -0.63 12.00 17.69
N SER A 125 0.67 11.67 17.59
CA SER A 125 1.73 12.35 18.33
C SER A 125 2.10 13.72 17.74
N ILE A 126 1.90 13.92 16.43
CA ILE A 126 2.31 15.15 15.74
C ILE A 126 1.67 16.41 16.34
N PRO A 127 0.32 16.49 16.48
CA PRO A 127 -0.32 17.71 16.98
C PRO A 127 -0.04 18.00 18.46
N VAL A 128 0.46 17.01 19.21
CA VAL A 128 0.86 17.19 20.63
C VAL A 128 2.29 17.70 20.77
N LEU A 129 3.13 17.42 19.77
CA LEU A 129 4.53 17.83 19.76
C LEU A 129 4.77 19.15 19.05
N ILE A 130 3.88 19.55 18.14
CA ILE A 130 4.09 20.67 17.22
C ILE A 130 2.92 21.64 17.27
N GLU A 131 3.23 22.94 17.34
CA GLU A 131 2.25 24.01 17.28
C GLU A 131 1.50 24.05 15.93
N ASN A 132 0.27 24.56 15.95
CA ASN A 132 -0.64 24.55 14.78
C ASN A 132 0.00 25.17 13.54
N ASP A 133 0.77 26.25 13.66
CA ASP A 133 1.41 26.96 12.55
C ASP A 133 2.47 26.12 11.82
N HIS A 134 2.97 25.08 12.48
CA HIS A 134 4.03 24.20 11.95
C HIS A 134 3.54 22.78 11.57
N LEU A 135 2.26 22.47 11.80
CA LEU A 135 1.69 21.14 11.51
C LEU A 135 1.84 20.73 10.05
N LEU A 136 1.70 21.66 9.10
CA LEU A 136 1.88 21.37 7.68
C LEU A 136 3.31 20.88 7.39
N LYS A 137 4.32 21.52 7.98
CA LYS A 137 5.73 21.11 7.82
C LYS A 137 5.99 19.75 8.48
N ALA A 138 5.42 19.53 9.67
CA ALA A 138 5.57 18.27 10.41
C ALA A 138 4.94 17.10 9.65
N ASN A 139 3.70 17.25 9.18
CA ASN A 139 3.04 16.24 8.35
C ASN A 139 3.77 16.00 7.01
N GLY A 140 4.32 17.06 6.43
CA GLY A 140 5.18 16.96 5.24
C GLY A 140 6.45 16.13 5.50
N ALA A 141 7.10 16.31 6.65
CA ALA A 141 8.28 15.52 7.03
C ALA A 141 7.93 14.04 7.21
N VAL A 142 6.87 13.72 7.97
CA VAL A 142 6.39 12.34 8.16
C VAL A 142 6.01 11.67 6.85
N SER A 143 5.29 12.38 5.98
CA SER A 143 4.95 11.87 4.64
C SER A 143 6.17 11.69 3.76
N GLY A 144 7.16 12.59 3.85
CA GLY A 144 8.43 12.50 3.14
C GLY A 144 9.25 11.28 3.56
N VAL A 145 9.31 10.97 4.85
CA VAL A 145 9.93 9.72 5.36
C VAL A 145 9.23 8.51 4.77
N SER A 146 7.90 8.47 4.79
CA SER A 146 7.13 7.36 4.24
C SER A 146 7.36 7.19 2.73
N ALA A 147 7.39 8.29 1.96
CA ALA A 147 7.65 8.25 0.53
C ALA A 147 9.08 7.76 0.22
N LEU A 148 10.07 8.26 0.98
CA LEU A 148 11.47 7.83 0.83
C LEU A 148 11.64 6.35 1.18
N THR A 149 10.98 5.88 2.23
CA THR A 149 11.01 4.46 2.63
C THR A 149 10.36 3.55 1.61
N ASN A 150 9.22 3.95 1.05
CA ASN A 150 8.53 3.19 0.01
C ASN A 150 9.35 3.11 -1.30
N PHE A 151 10.20 4.11 -1.56
CA PHE A 151 11.12 4.08 -2.69
C PHE A 151 12.40 3.29 -2.38
N ALA A 152 13.13 3.70 -1.35
CA ALA A 152 14.47 3.19 -1.07
C ALA A 152 14.45 1.83 -0.33
N GLY A 153 13.42 1.54 0.45
CA GLY A 153 13.30 0.29 1.20
C GLY A 153 13.36 -0.96 0.33
N PRO A 154 12.51 -1.09 -0.71
CA PRO A 154 12.57 -2.23 -1.64
C PRO A 154 13.89 -2.32 -2.40
N VAL A 155 14.46 -1.19 -2.84
CA VAL A 155 15.77 -1.16 -3.53
C VAL A 155 16.86 -1.71 -2.63
N LEU A 156 16.96 -1.17 -1.40
CA LEU A 156 17.93 -1.64 -0.42
C LEU A 156 17.66 -3.08 0.01
N GLY A 157 16.39 -3.45 0.19
CA GLY A 157 15.97 -4.81 0.54
C GLY A 157 16.40 -5.83 -0.52
N GLY A 158 16.20 -5.52 -1.81
CA GLY A 158 16.62 -6.37 -2.92
C GLY A 158 18.13 -6.48 -3.03
N LEU A 159 18.86 -5.38 -2.92
CA LEU A 159 20.33 -5.38 -2.92
C LEU A 159 20.89 -6.15 -1.73
N LEU A 160 20.47 -5.84 -0.52
CA LEU A 160 20.95 -6.52 0.68
C LEU A 160 20.63 -8.02 0.65
N TYR A 161 19.44 -8.39 0.16
CA TYR A 161 19.06 -9.79 0.02
C TYR A 161 19.97 -10.55 -0.95
N SER A 162 20.27 -9.95 -2.09
CA SER A 162 21.16 -10.56 -3.10
C SER A 162 22.62 -10.68 -2.63
N PHE A 163 23.10 -9.75 -1.79
CA PHE A 163 24.49 -9.76 -1.33
C PHE A 163 24.72 -10.52 -0.03
N GLN A 164 23.80 -10.47 0.92
CA GLN A 164 24.02 -10.95 2.29
C GLN A 164 23.07 -12.06 2.73
N GLY A 165 22.02 -12.33 1.95
CA GLY A 165 20.99 -13.29 2.33
C GLY A 165 20.02 -12.77 3.39
N ILE A 166 19.05 -13.61 3.77
CA ILE A 166 17.97 -13.24 4.68
C ILE A 166 18.43 -13.13 6.13
N GLU A 167 19.37 -13.97 6.55
CA GLU A 167 19.81 -14.10 7.94
C GLU A 167 20.37 -12.78 8.49
N TRP A 168 21.24 -12.14 7.72
CA TRP A 168 21.84 -10.86 8.11
C TRP A 168 20.83 -9.71 8.10
N ILE A 169 19.91 -9.71 7.15
CA ILE A 169 18.83 -8.69 7.09
C ILE A 169 17.96 -8.77 8.35
N VAL A 170 17.59 -9.98 8.77
CA VAL A 170 16.77 -10.19 9.97
C VAL A 170 17.52 -9.71 11.22
N VAL A 171 18.84 -10.00 11.36
CA VAL A 171 19.64 -9.49 12.46
C VAL A 171 19.71 -7.96 12.46
N MET A 172 20.08 -7.36 11.31
CA MET A 172 20.19 -5.90 11.18
C MET A 172 18.86 -5.21 11.50
N THR A 173 17.75 -5.77 11.03
CA THR A 173 16.41 -5.21 11.30
C THR A 173 16.04 -5.35 12.78
N SER A 174 16.32 -6.49 13.41
CA SER A 174 16.09 -6.67 14.84
C SER A 174 16.86 -5.64 15.67
N VAL A 175 18.15 -5.47 15.37
CA VAL A 175 18.99 -4.46 16.04
C VAL A 175 18.44 -3.04 15.81
N SER A 176 17.96 -2.75 14.58
CA SER A 176 17.36 -1.45 14.26
C SER A 176 16.11 -1.16 15.09
N PHE A 177 15.24 -2.14 15.31
CA PHE A 177 14.07 -1.97 16.18
C PHE A 177 14.46 -1.73 17.64
N PHE A 178 15.44 -2.45 18.18
CA PHE A 178 15.93 -2.20 19.54
C PHE A 178 16.57 -0.82 19.67
N LEU A 179 17.37 -0.39 18.69
CA LEU A 179 17.93 0.95 18.65
C LEU A 179 16.83 2.02 18.58
N CYS A 180 15.79 1.79 17.78
CA CYS A 180 14.63 2.68 17.71
C CYS A 180 13.95 2.80 19.08
N ALA A 181 13.65 1.69 19.72
CA ALA A 181 13.06 1.67 21.06
C ALA A 181 13.91 2.47 22.08
N ILE A 182 15.23 2.34 22.01
CA ILE A 182 16.14 3.14 22.86
C ILE A 182 16.02 4.63 22.54
N VAL A 183 16.07 5.03 21.27
CA VAL A 183 15.92 6.44 20.84
C VAL A 183 14.59 7.01 21.32
N GLU A 184 13.50 6.26 21.20
CA GLU A 184 12.16 6.67 21.61
C GLU A 184 12.02 6.80 23.13
N THR A 185 12.85 6.11 23.95
CA THR A 185 12.85 6.30 25.41
C THR A 185 13.27 7.70 25.81
N PHE A 186 14.08 8.40 25.01
CA PHE A 186 14.51 9.78 25.27
C PHE A 186 13.51 10.84 24.83
N MET A 187 12.42 10.44 24.19
CA MET A 187 11.35 11.32 23.75
C MET A 187 10.35 11.57 24.89
N TYR A 188 9.86 12.79 24.97
CA TYR A 188 8.77 13.14 25.88
C TYR A 188 7.55 13.57 25.05
N ILE A 189 6.45 12.83 25.18
CA ILE A 189 5.16 13.18 24.58
C ILE A 189 4.19 13.46 25.74
N PRO A 190 3.67 14.70 25.87
CA PRO A 190 2.65 14.99 26.86
C PRO A 190 1.45 14.07 26.68
N SER A 191 1.00 13.47 27.78
CA SER A 191 -0.16 12.58 27.78
C SER A 191 -1.28 13.23 28.60
N GLU A 192 -2.31 13.69 27.92
CA GLU A 192 -3.56 14.06 28.57
C GLU A 192 -4.43 12.81 28.72
N LYS A 193 -4.92 12.57 29.94
CA LYS A 193 -5.89 11.49 30.18
C LYS A 193 -7.20 11.85 29.55
N MET A 194 -7.48 11.33 28.35
CA MET A 194 -8.81 11.46 27.76
C MET A 194 -9.84 10.66 28.57
N GLN A 195 -10.98 11.28 28.82
CA GLN A 195 -12.12 10.64 29.49
C GLN A 195 -12.59 9.42 28.67
N GLN A 196 -12.88 8.35 29.39
CA GLN A 196 -13.38 7.10 28.78
C GLN A 196 -14.71 7.33 28.11
N THR A 197 -14.75 7.38 26.80
CA THR A 197 -15.99 7.35 26.02
C THR A 197 -16.42 5.89 25.88
N TYR A 198 -17.36 5.47 26.73
CA TYR A 198 -17.99 4.15 26.64
C TYR A 198 -18.73 4.07 25.30
N GLY A 199 -18.44 3.03 24.50
CA GLY A 199 -19.22 2.73 23.29
C GLY A 199 -18.52 2.95 21.95
N ALA A 200 -17.19 3.09 21.90
CA ALA A 200 -16.45 3.31 20.64
C ALA A 200 -16.82 2.30 19.53
N ILE A 201 -16.93 1.02 19.84
CA ILE A 201 -17.31 -0.02 18.86
C ILE A 201 -18.74 0.20 18.34
N ARG A 202 -19.68 0.52 19.23
CA ARG A 202 -21.07 0.79 18.83
C ARG A 202 -21.18 2.04 17.94
N THR A 203 -20.39 3.07 18.24
CA THR A 203 -20.31 4.26 17.40
C THR A 203 -19.75 3.93 16.01
N ILE A 204 -18.66 3.16 15.92
CA ILE A 204 -18.08 2.71 14.65
C ILE A 204 -19.10 1.92 13.83
N LEU A 205 -19.81 0.97 14.45
CA LEU A 205 -20.84 0.17 13.77
C LEU A 205 -22.01 1.02 13.28
N ASN A 206 -22.47 2.00 14.07
CA ASN A 206 -23.51 2.94 13.64
C ASN A 206 -23.01 3.82 12.49
N ASP A 207 -21.78 4.32 12.55
CA ASP A 207 -21.18 5.13 11.49
C ASP A 207 -21.04 4.36 10.18
N LEU A 208 -20.65 3.08 10.24
CA LEU A 208 -20.64 2.20 9.07
C LEU A 208 -22.04 1.99 8.51
N LYS A 209 -23.03 1.73 9.37
CA LYS A 209 -24.44 1.55 8.95
C LYS A 209 -24.99 2.81 8.26
N ASP A 210 -24.75 3.97 8.82
CA ASP A 210 -25.19 5.25 8.26
C ASP A 210 -24.51 5.52 6.90
N GLY A 211 -23.21 5.29 6.83
CA GLY A 211 -22.45 5.43 5.59
C GLY A 211 -22.91 4.49 4.49
N ILE A 212 -23.11 3.19 4.80
CA ILE A 212 -23.65 2.21 3.85
C ILE A 212 -25.07 2.61 3.41
N SER A 213 -25.94 3.01 4.35
CA SER A 213 -27.29 3.45 4.02
C SER A 213 -27.27 4.67 3.07
N TYR A 214 -26.38 5.63 3.31
CA TYR A 214 -26.22 6.79 2.43
C TYR A 214 -25.76 6.39 1.03
N ILE A 215 -24.70 5.56 0.93
CA ILE A 215 -24.13 5.12 -0.35
C ILE A 215 -25.17 4.34 -1.16
N VAL A 216 -25.84 3.36 -0.54
CA VAL A 216 -26.77 2.47 -1.25
C VAL A 216 -28.10 3.15 -1.60
N LYS A 217 -28.68 3.93 -0.66
CA LYS A 217 -30.02 4.48 -0.82
C LYS A 217 -30.06 5.88 -1.43
N LYS A 218 -29.02 6.72 -1.17
CA LYS A 218 -29.06 8.13 -1.56
C LYS A 218 -28.08 8.50 -2.68
N ASN A 219 -26.99 7.72 -2.87
CA ASN A 219 -25.97 8.07 -3.86
C ASN A 219 -25.40 6.82 -4.57
N SER A 220 -26.18 6.30 -5.53
CA SER A 220 -25.78 5.14 -6.34
C SER A 220 -24.47 5.36 -7.14
N PHE A 221 -24.12 6.62 -7.42
CA PHE A 221 -22.86 6.95 -8.08
C PHE A 221 -21.66 6.60 -7.20
N LEU A 222 -21.71 6.93 -5.89
CA LEU A 222 -20.64 6.55 -4.95
C LEU A 222 -20.49 5.03 -4.83
N LEU A 223 -21.61 4.30 -4.82
CA LEU A 223 -21.58 2.84 -4.81
C LEU A 223 -20.83 2.29 -6.03
N LYS A 224 -21.13 2.80 -7.23
CA LYS A 224 -20.45 2.37 -8.47
C LYS A 224 -18.94 2.69 -8.42
N VAL A 225 -18.54 3.84 -7.88
CA VAL A 225 -17.12 4.21 -7.71
C VAL A 225 -16.40 3.27 -6.73
N ILE A 226 -17.03 2.94 -5.59
CA ILE A 226 -16.47 2.01 -4.60
C ILE A 226 -16.33 0.60 -5.19
N LEU A 227 -17.32 0.13 -5.96
CA LEU A 227 -17.26 -1.17 -6.64
C LEU A 227 -16.13 -1.21 -7.69
N ILE A 228 -15.93 -0.14 -8.46
CA ILE A 228 -14.79 -0.02 -9.38
C ILE A 228 -13.47 -0.12 -8.61
N ALA A 229 -13.33 0.57 -7.49
CA ALA A 229 -12.14 0.48 -6.65
C ALA A 229 -11.92 -0.95 -6.11
N ALA A 230 -12.98 -1.66 -5.70
CA ALA A 230 -12.91 -3.05 -5.29
C ALA A 230 -12.41 -3.96 -6.42
N VAL A 231 -12.98 -3.83 -7.63
CA VAL A 231 -12.56 -4.62 -8.81
C VAL A 231 -11.10 -4.33 -9.15
N MET A 232 -10.65 -3.07 -9.09
CA MET A 232 -9.23 -2.73 -9.28
C MET A 232 -8.34 -3.44 -8.26
N ASN A 233 -8.74 -3.48 -7.00
CA ASN A 233 -7.97 -4.13 -5.94
C ASN A 233 -7.97 -5.67 -6.06
N ILE A 234 -8.99 -6.27 -6.66
CA ILE A 234 -9.02 -7.72 -6.93
C ILE A 234 -8.16 -8.09 -8.15
N PHE A 235 -8.17 -7.28 -9.22
CA PHE A 235 -7.55 -7.68 -10.50
C PHE A 235 -6.19 -7.01 -10.76
N ILE A 236 -6.02 -5.73 -10.43
CA ILE A 236 -4.81 -4.98 -10.78
C ILE A 236 -3.78 -5.05 -9.65
N THR A 237 -4.19 -4.78 -8.42
CA THR A 237 -3.28 -4.73 -7.26
C THR A 237 -2.46 -6.03 -7.06
N PRO A 238 -3.02 -7.25 -7.23
CA PRO A 238 -2.25 -8.48 -7.08
C PRO A 238 -1.12 -8.64 -8.09
N ILE A 239 -1.25 -8.08 -9.30
CA ILE A 239 -0.15 -8.09 -10.28
C ILE A 239 1.06 -7.36 -9.71
N PHE A 240 0.86 -6.25 -9.01
CA PHE A 240 1.94 -5.47 -8.41
C PHE A 240 2.51 -6.09 -7.14
N LEU A 241 1.66 -6.72 -6.31
CA LEU A 241 2.07 -7.28 -5.02
C LEU A 241 2.61 -8.72 -5.12
N VAL A 242 2.05 -9.53 -6.03
CA VAL A 242 2.39 -10.95 -6.19
C VAL A 242 3.01 -11.21 -7.57
N GLY A 243 2.42 -10.65 -8.62
CA GLY A 243 2.84 -10.92 -10.00
C GLY A 243 4.24 -10.41 -10.31
N ILE A 244 4.55 -9.15 -10.00
CA ILE A 244 5.88 -8.56 -10.32
C ILE A 244 7.02 -9.36 -9.66
N PRO A 245 7.04 -9.60 -8.34
CA PRO A 245 8.11 -10.38 -7.73
C PRO A 245 8.20 -11.80 -8.29
N TYR A 246 7.07 -12.48 -8.49
CA TYR A 246 7.03 -13.82 -9.06
C TYR A 246 7.57 -13.87 -10.50
N ILE A 247 7.13 -12.95 -11.36
CA ILE A 247 7.57 -12.89 -12.76
C ILE A 247 9.06 -12.60 -12.84
N ILE A 248 9.56 -11.59 -12.12
CA ILE A 248 10.98 -11.22 -12.18
C ILE A 248 11.86 -12.35 -11.62
N LYS A 249 11.49 -12.92 -10.46
CA LYS A 249 12.32 -13.89 -9.75
C LYS A 249 12.22 -15.29 -10.34
N ILE A 250 10.99 -15.78 -10.58
CA ILE A 250 10.74 -17.17 -10.96
C ILE A 250 10.68 -17.33 -12.48
N ILE A 251 9.90 -16.47 -13.18
CA ILE A 251 9.72 -16.63 -14.65
C ILE A 251 10.92 -16.11 -15.42
N MET A 252 11.47 -14.95 -15.06
CA MET A 252 12.65 -14.37 -15.72
C MET A 252 13.97 -14.89 -15.13
N GLY A 253 13.96 -15.50 -13.93
CA GLY A 253 15.16 -16.05 -13.26
C GLY A 253 16.17 -14.97 -12.86
N LEU A 254 15.72 -13.74 -12.60
CA LEU A 254 16.57 -12.61 -12.25
C LEU A 254 16.73 -12.48 -10.73
N ASP A 255 17.86 -11.89 -10.32
CA ASP A 255 18.14 -11.63 -8.90
C ASP A 255 17.13 -10.69 -8.25
N GLY A 256 17.01 -10.78 -6.92
CA GLY A 256 16.12 -9.94 -6.12
C GLY A 256 16.37 -8.44 -6.26
N SER A 257 17.59 -8.02 -6.63
CA SER A 257 17.93 -6.63 -6.93
C SER A 257 17.10 -6.06 -8.08
N PHE A 258 16.81 -6.85 -9.12
CA PHE A 258 15.97 -6.43 -10.25
C PHE A 258 14.55 -6.13 -9.82
N PHE A 259 13.98 -6.95 -8.91
CA PHE A 259 12.68 -6.63 -8.30
C PHE A 259 12.75 -5.33 -7.48
N GLY A 260 13.83 -5.12 -6.72
CA GLY A 260 14.08 -3.88 -5.98
C GLY A 260 14.11 -2.65 -6.89
N TYR A 261 14.81 -2.70 -8.03
CA TYR A 261 14.86 -1.61 -9.00
C TYR A 261 13.48 -1.32 -9.62
N THR A 262 12.74 -2.37 -9.97
CA THR A 262 11.37 -2.21 -10.50
C THR A 262 10.46 -1.53 -9.46
N GLN A 263 10.50 -1.97 -8.20
CA GLN A 263 9.68 -1.41 -7.13
C GLN A 263 10.08 0.05 -6.82
N GLY A 264 11.38 0.36 -6.83
CA GLY A 264 11.87 1.72 -6.73
C GLY A 264 11.36 2.60 -7.87
N GLY A 265 11.47 2.12 -9.12
CA GLY A 265 10.94 2.83 -10.29
C GLY A 265 9.43 3.07 -10.23
N ILE A 266 8.65 2.08 -9.75
CA ILE A 266 7.21 2.22 -9.50
C ILE A 266 6.96 3.34 -8.48
N SER A 267 7.69 3.36 -7.37
CA SER A 267 7.53 4.40 -6.34
C SER A 267 7.87 5.79 -6.88
N LEU A 268 8.93 5.92 -7.71
CA LEU A 268 9.26 7.18 -8.40
C LEU A 268 8.14 7.59 -9.36
N SER A 269 7.56 6.65 -10.11
CA SER A 269 6.47 6.97 -11.04
C SER A 269 5.23 7.50 -10.32
N MET A 270 4.94 7.00 -9.10
CA MET A 270 3.85 7.51 -8.24
C MET A 270 4.13 8.96 -7.80
N ILE A 271 5.37 9.28 -7.41
CA ILE A 271 5.78 10.64 -7.05
C ILE A 271 5.63 11.57 -8.26
N PHE A 272 6.11 11.16 -9.44
CA PHE A 272 5.95 11.95 -10.67
C PHE A 272 4.47 12.15 -11.04
N ALA A 273 3.60 11.15 -10.82
CA ALA A 273 2.16 11.28 -11.06
C ALA A 273 1.54 12.35 -10.14
N ALA A 274 1.89 12.35 -8.86
CA ALA A 274 1.40 13.35 -7.91
C ALA A 274 1.86 14.76 -8.27
N VAL A 275 3.12 14.93 -8.66
CA VAL A 275 3.67 16.22 -9.14
C VAL A 275 3.00 16.65 -10.44
N ALA A 276 2.80 15.72 -11.39
CA ALA A 276 2.16 16.00 -12.67
C ALA A 276 0.72 16.50 -12.48
N ILE A 277 -0.04 15.93 -11.54
CA ILE A 277 -1.39 16.44 -11.21
C ILE A 277 -1.29 17.86 -10.64
N GLY A 278 -0.36 18.11 -9.72
CA GLY A 278 -0.18 19.46 -9.15
C GLY A 278 0.09 20.53 -10.22
N LEU A 279 0.91 20.19 -11.22
CA LEU A 279 1.28 21.11 -12.32
C LEU A 279 0.24 21.19 -13.44
N LEU A 280 -0.48 20.10 -13.71
CA LEU A 280 -1.38 19.96 -14.87
C LEU A 280 -2.86 19.88 -14.46
N SER A 281 -3.21 20.21 -13.22
CA SER A 281 -4.58 20.14 -12.68
C SER A 281 -5.62 20.86 -13.53
N SER A 282 -5.25 21.96 -14.17
CA SER A 282 -6.12 22.70 -15.09
C SER A 282 -6.41 21.97 -16.42
N ARG A 283 -5.52 21.08 -16.85
CA ARG A 283 -5.63 20.34 -18.13
C ARG A 283 -6.22 18.93 -17.94
N ILE A 284 -6.04 18.32 -16.77
CA ILE A 284 -6.53 16.98 -16.49
C ILE A 284 -7.92 17.10 -15.89
N LYS A 285 -8.96 16.78 -16.68
CA LYS A 285 -10.38 16.87 -16.26
C LYS A 285 -10.88 15.50 -15.80
N VAL A 286 -11.77 15.48 -14.80
CA VAL A 286 -12.48 14.28 -14.31
C VAL A 286 -13.16 13.53 -15.47
N SER A 287 -13.71 14.26 -16.45
CA SER A 287 -14.35 13.68 -17.66
C SER A 287 -13.41 12.80 -18.50
N ASN A 288 -12.09 12.96 -18.35
CA ASN A 288 -11.07 12.20 -19.08
C ASN A 288 -10.50 11.01 -18.29
N LEU A 289 -11.03 10.73 -17.09
CA LEU A 289 -10.55 9.67 -16.21
C LEU A 289 -10.52 8.29 -16.90
N TYR A 290 -11.53 7.99 -17.72
CA TYR A 290 -11.59 6.74 -18.49
C TYR A 290 -10.41 6.54 -19.45
N LYS A 291 -9.78 7.63 -19.93
CA LYS A 291 -8.60 7.55 -20.84
C LYS A 291 -7.39 6.99 -20.12
N TRP A 292 -7.22 7.30 -18.83
CA TRP A 292 -6.13 6.75 -18.01
C TRP A 292 -6.31 5.24 -17.78
N PHE A 293 -7.55 4.79 -17.61
CA PHE A 293 -7.85 3.35 -17.56
C PHE A 293 -7.58 2.66 -18.90
N ILE A 294 -7.96 3.28 -20.03
CA ILE A 294 -7.64 2.74 -21.37
C ILE A 294 -6.13 2.65 -21.56
N GLY A 295 -5.38 3.71 -21.22
CA GLY A 295 -3.94 3.72 -21.30
C GLY A 295 -3.30 2.61 -20.46
N SER A 296 -3.74 2.43 -19.23
CA SER A 296 -3.28 1.34 -18.36
C SER A 296 -3.60 -0.04 -18.96
N GLY A 297 -4.82 -0.22 -19.47
CA GLY A 297 -5.24 -1.48 -20.11
C GLY A 297 -4.40 -1.82 -21.35
N ILE A 298 -4.09 -0.83 -22.18
CA ILE A 298 -3.21 -1.01 -23.36
C ILE A 298 -1.79 -1.36 -22.92
N LEU A 299 -1.26 -0.75 -21.86
CA LEU A 299 0.09 -1.02 -21.33
C LEU A 299 0.25 -2.44 -20.76
N PHE A 300 -0.83 -3.09 -20.34
CA PHE A 300 -0.78 -4.51 -19.96
C PHE A 300 -0.48 -5.44 -21.15
N ILE A 301 -0.74 -5.02 -22.39
CA ILE A 301 -0.49 -5.84 -23.59
C ILE A 301 1.03 -6.00 -23.81
N PRO A 302 1.86 -4.95 -23.95
CA PRO A 302 3.31 -5.11 -24.06
C PRO A 302 3.91 -5.73 -22.78
N MET A 303 3.33 -5.47 -21.60
CA MET A 303 3.73 -6.14 -20.37
C MET A 303 3.50 -7.67 -20.45
N ALA A 304 2.42 -8.12 -21.03
CA ALA A 304 2.15 -9.54 -21.29
C ALA A 304 3.10 -10.12 -22.33
N LEU A 305 3.37 -9.39 -23.42
CA LEU A 305 4.31 -9.83 -24.45
C LEU A 305 5.72 -10.01 -23.91
N SER A 306 6.16 -9.18 -22.96
CA SER A 306 7.49 -9.30 -22.36
C SER A 306 7.71 -10.61 -21.58
N VAL A 307 6.63 -11.29 -21.18
CA VAL A 307 6.65 -12.57 -20.44
C VAL A 307 6.27 -13.75 -21.34
N TYR A 308 6.08 -13.50 -22.64
CA TYR A 308 5.74 -14.55 -23.58
C TYR A 308 6.95 -15.49 -23.80
N PRO A 309 6.79 -16.83 -23.75
CA PRO A 309 7.91 -17.77 -23.78
C PRO A 309 8.85 -17.62 -24.97
N LEU A 310 8.33 -17.30 -26.14
CA LEU A 310 9.13 -17.08 -27.35
C LEU A 310 10.08 -15.87 -27.21
N PHE A 311 9.63 -14.81 -26.49
CA PHE A 311 10.47 -13.65 -26.23
C PHE A 311 11.57 -13.96 -25.20
N LEU A 312 11.26 -14.75 -24.18
CA LEU A 312 12.22 -15.10 -23.12
C LEU A 312 13.31 -16.09 -23.60
N SER A 313 13.05 -16.87 -24.65
CA SER A 313 13.99 -17.88 -25.15
C SER A 313 15.07 -17.35 -26.10
N ALA A 314 14.97 -16.11 -26.58
CA ALA A 314 15.95 -15.53 -27.51
C ALA A 314 17.19 -14.99 -26.76
N PRO A 315 18.40 -14.99 -27.35
CA PRO A 315 19.61 -14.45 -26.75
C PRO A 315 19.42 -12.96 -26.37
N TYR A 316 19.89 -12.57 -25.17
CA TYR A 316 19.74 -11.21 -24.59
C TYR A 316 18.30 -10.75 -24.34
N SER A 317 17.30 -11.58 -24.58
CA SER A 317 15.89 -11.20 -24.47
C SER A 317 15.44 -10.97 -23.02
N THR A 318 16.00 -11.67 -22.04
CA THR A 318 15.58 -11.55 -20.64
C THR A 318 15.73 -10.14 -20.11
N ILE A 319 16.84 -9.45 -20.39
CA ILE A 319 17.07 -8.06 -19.95
C ILE A 319 16.13 -7.10 -20.70
N ILE A 320 15.94 -7.30 -22.02
CA ILE A 320 15.01 -6.50 -22.82
C ILE A 320 13.57 -6.69 -22.32
N SER A 321 13.18 -7.94 -22.08
CA SER A 321 11.87 -8.31 -21.50
C SER A 321 11.68 -7.68 -20.11
N TYR A 322 12.69 -7.73 -19.26
CA TYR A 322 12.68 -7.08 -17.95
C TYR A 322 12.49 -5.57 -18.05
N ILE A 323 13.24 -4.89 -18.93
CA ILE A 323 13.13 -3.45 -19.12
C ILE A 323 11.73 -3.09 -19.62
N MET A 324 11.21 -3.80 -20.63
CA MET A 324 9.87 -3.59 -21.16
C MET A 324 8.79 -3.81 -20.09
N PHE A 325 8.89 -4.92 -19.34
CA PHE A 325 8.00 -5.24 -18.23
C PHE A 325 7.98 -4.15 -17.17
N SER A 326 9.16 -3.74 -16.70
CA SER A 326 9.33 -2.75 -15.65
C SER A 326 8.84 -1.35 -16.07
N LEU A 327 9.15 -0.93 -17.30
CA LEU A 327 8.64 0.34 -17.86
C LEU A 327 7.11 0.34 -17.95
N CYS A 328 6.50 -0.75 -18.41
CA CYS A 328 5.05 -0.88 -18.45
C CYS A 328 4.46 -0.80 -17.02
N ALA A 329 5.05 -1.49 -16.05
CA ALA A 329 4.62 -1.45 -14.66
C ALA A 329 4.68 -0.03 -14.07
N MET A 330 5.76 0.71 -14.34
CA MET A 330 5.92 2.12 -13.93
C MET A 330 4.85 3.03 -14.55
N LEU A 331 4.59 2.90 -15.85
CA LEU A 331 3.59 3.72 -16.56
C LEU A 331 2.16 3.38 -16.14
N ILE A 332 1.86 2.09 -15.88
CA ILE A 332 0.57 1.66 -15.34
C ILE A 332 0.38 2.28 -13.96
N MET A 333 1.39 2.21 -13.07
CA MET A 333 1.28 2.74 -11.72
C MET A 333 1.19 4.27 -11.69
N PHE A 334 1.89 4.96 -12.62
CA PHE A 334 1.69 6.39 -12.87
C PHE A 334 0.22 6.71 -13.16
N SER A 335 -0.40 5.97 -14.07
CA SER A 335 -1.80 6.15 -14.47
C SER A 335 -2.75 5.84 -13.31
N ILE A 336 -2.52 4.74 -12.57
CA ILE A 336 -3.33 4.34 -11.40
C ILE A 336 -3.25 5.40 -10.30
N THR A 337 -2.09 5.99 -10.06
CA THR A 337 -1.92 7.07 -9.07
C THR A 337 -2.77 8.29 -9.44
N ILE A 338 -2.77 8.69 -10.71
CA ILE A 338 -3.65 9.76 -11.21
C ILE A 338 -5.12 9.40 -10.97
N ILE A 339 -5.52 8.18 -11.32
CA ILE A 339 -6.89 7.69 -11.13
C ILE A 339 -7.29 7.77 -9.65
N ASN A 340 -6.44 7.29 -8.74
CA ASN A 340 -6.69 7.30 -7.29
C ASN A 340 -6.91 8.71 -6.74
N ILE A 341 -6.09 9.70 -7.17
CA ILE A 341 -6.25 11.08 -6.74
C ILE A 341 -7.58 11.65 -7.23
N PHE A 342 -7.98 11.35 -8.48
CA PHE A 342 -9.28 11.77 -8.99
C PHE A 342 -10.45 11.11 -8.29
N VAL A 343 -10.38 9.81 -8.02
CA VAL A 343 -11.42 9.07 -7.29
C VAL A 343 -11.62 9.68 -5.91
N MET A 344 -10.52 9.95 -5.18
CA MET A 344 -10.58 10.62 -3.87
C MET A 344 -11.22 12.01 -3.97
N THR A 345 -10.84 12.80 -4.96
CA THR A 345 -11.40 14.15 -5.18
C THR A 345 -12.91 14.06 -5.47
N ILE A 346 -13.35 13.12 -6.32
CA ILE A 346 -14.77 12.92 -6.63
C ILE A 346 -15.55 12.54 -5.39
N LEU A 347 -15.04 11.62 -4.57
CA LEU A 347 -15.68 11.18 -3.34
C LEU A 347 -15.84 12.34 -2.36
N GLN A 348 -14.80 13.16 -2.20
CA GLN A 348 -14.84 14.34 -1.34
C GLN A 348 -15.85 15.36 -1.82
N GLN A 349 -15.94 15.63 -3.13
CA GLN A 349 -16.88 16.60 -3.71
C GLN A 349 -18.33 16.13 -3.67
N GLN A 350 -18.60 14.82 -3.71
CA GLN A 350 -19.93 14.23 -3.78
C GLN A 350 -20.52 13.83 -2.42
N THR A 351 -19.72 13.93 -1.37
CA THR A 351 -20.14 13.51 -0.03
C THR A 351 -20.27 14.74 0.88
N PRO A 352 -21.41 14.94 1.55
CA PRO A 352 -21.55 15.99 2.57
C PRO A 352 -20.49 15.85 3.65
N ASN A 353 -19.96 16.98 4.14
CA ASN A 353 -18.88 16.99 5.15
C ASN A 353 -19.18 16.11 6.38
N LEU A 354 -20.43 16.07 6.82
CA LEU A 354 -20.88 15.27 7.97
C LEU A 354 -20.75 13.74 7.74
N LEU A 355 -20.80 13.29 6.50
CA LEU A 355 -20.75 11.88 6.11
C LEU A 355 -19.41 11.48 5.48
N LEU A 356 -18.53 12.45 5.22
CA LEU A 356 -17.28 12.22 4.48
C LEU A 356 -16.42 11.17 5.15
N GLY A 357 -16.19 11.27 6.46
CA GLY A 357 -15.41 10.28 7.21
C GLY A 357 -16.00 8.86 7.13
N LYS A 358 -17.33 8.74 7.20
CA LYS A 358 -18.04 7.45 7.12
C LYS A 358 -17.90 6.82 5.74
N VAL A 359 -18.06 7.60 4.67
CA VAL A 359 -17.91 7.13 3.27
C VAL A 359 -16.46 6.74 2.97
N MET A 360 -15.48 7.55 3.44
CA MET A 360 -14.07 7.24 3.27
C MET A 360 -13.66 5.97 4.03
N ALA A 361 -14.17 5.75 5.23
CA ALA A 361 -13.94 4.52 5.98
C ALA A 361 -14.47 3.28 5.24
N ILE A 362 -15.65 3.37 4.61
CA ILE A 362 -16.22 2.30 3.80
C ILE A 362 -15.38 2.02 2.56
N LEU A 363 -14.96 3.07 1.83
CA LEU A 363 -14.06 2.90 0.68
C LEU A 363 -12.78 2.16 1.10
N THR A 364 -12.15 2.61 2.19
CA THR A 364 -10.92 2.00 2.70
C THR A 364 -11.15 0.54 3.11
N ALA A 365 -12.23 0.26 3.84
CA ALA A 365 -12.57 -1.10 4.26
C ALA A 365 -12.80 -2.03 3.07
N VAL A 366 -13.62 -1.61 2.09
CA VAL A 366 -13.90 -2.39 0.87
C VAL A 366 -12.62 -2.61 0.06
N SER A 367 -11.81 -1.56 -0.14
CA SER A 367 -10.54 -1.65 -0.87
C SER A 367 -9.56 -2.59 -0.18
N THR A 368 -9.40 -2.48 1.14
CA THR A 368 -8.45 -3.31 1.91
C THR A 368 -8.91 -4.77 1.97
N CYS A 369 -10.22 -5.03 2.10
CA CYS A 369 -10.76 -6.40 2.07
C CYS A 369 -10.64 -7.06 0.67
N ALA A 370 -10.68 -6.28 -0.39
CA ALA A 370 -10.56 -6.78 -1.76
C ALA A 370 -9.14 -7.28 -2.10
N VAL A 371 -8.10 -6.69 -1.48
CA VAL A 371 -6.69 -7.04 -1.76
C VAL A 371 -6.35 -8.51 -1.45
N PRO A 372 -6.63 -9.07 -0.25
CA PRO A 372 -6.35 -10.48 0.04
C PRO A 372 -7.08 -11.45 -0.91
N ILE A 373 -8.31 -11.12 -1.29
CA ILE A 373 -9.09 -11.92 -2.24
C ILE A 373 -8.36 -11.98 -3.59
N GLY A 374 -7.94 -10.82 -4.08
CA GLY A 374 -7.18 -10.74 -5.33
C GLY A 374 -5.82 -11.45 -5.24
N GLN A 375 -5.09 -11.30 -4.13
CA GLN A 375 -3.81 -11.97 -3.91
C GLN A 375 -3.95 -13.49 -4.01
N ILE A 376 -4.90 -14.08 -3.28
CA ILE A 376 -5.12 -15.54 -3.30
C ILE A 376 -5.55 -16.00 -4.70
N LEU A 377 -6.49 -15.29 -5.33
CA LEU A 377 -6.95 -15.61 -6.68
C LEU A 377 -5.80 -15.61 -7.70
N PHE A 378 -5.03 -14.52 -7.77
CA PHE A 378 -3.95 -14.41 -8.76
C PHE A 378 -2.74 -15.27 -8.41
N GLY A 379 -2.43 -15.47 -7.13
CA GLY A 379 -1.37 -16.37 -6.71
C GLY A 379 -1.64 -17.81 -7.17
N THR A 380 -2.85 -18.33 -6.93
CA THR A 380 -3.25 -19.69 -7.37
C THR A 380 -3.33 -19.81 -8.89
N LEU A 381 -3.81 -18.76 -9.58
CA LEU A 381 -3.84 -18.75 -11.04
C LEU A 381 -2.42 -18.73 -11.63
N MET A 382 -1.47 -17.99 -11.06
CA MET A 382 -0.09 -17.96 -11.53
C MET A 382 0.60 -19.31 -11.38
N ASP A 383 0.37 -20.02 -10.29
CA ASP A 383 0.89 -21.39 -10.12
C ASP A 383 0.26 -22.39 -11.11
N SER A 384 -1.04 -22.22 -11.43
CA SER A 384 -1.74 -23.08 -12.40
C SER A 384 -1.33 -22.79 -13.84
N PHE A 385 -0.94 -21.55 -14.15
CA PHE A 385 -0.58 -21.08 -15.50
C PHE A 385 0.89 -20.66 -15.61
N THR A 386 1.82 -21.40 -15.01
CA THR A 386 3.25 -21.06 -14.96
C THR A 386 3.86 -20.75 -16.33
N THR A 387 3.52 -21.52 -17.37
CA THR A 387 3.97 -21.31 -18.76
C THR A 387 3.20 -20.21 -19.48
N ASN A 388 2.01 -19.85 -19.00
CA ASN A 388 1.06 -18.95 -19.67
C ASN A 388 0.71 -17.73 -18.82
N VAL A 389 1.62 -17.27 -17.96
CA VAL A 389 1.41 -16.08 -17.10
C VAL A 389 1.03 -14.83 -17.92
N TYR A 390 1.52 -14.73 -19.16
CA TYR A 390 1.11 -13.68 -20.10
C TYR A 390 -0.40 -13.60 -20.31
N ALA A 391 -1.10 -14.74 -20.30
CA ALA A 391 -2.55 -14.78 -20.47
C ALA A 391 -3.29 -14.10 -19.30
N LEU A 392 -2.78 -14.24 -18.08
CA LEU A 392 -3.34 -13.55 -16.91
C LEU A 392 -3.19 -12.03 -17.03
N LEU A 393 -2.06 -11.55 -17.55
CA LEU A 393 -1.84 -10.12 -17.81
C LEU A 393 -2.78 -9.60 -18.89
N LEU A 394 -3.07 -10.39 -19.93
CA LEU A 394 -4.08 -10.05 -20.95
C LEU A 394 -5.51 -10.02 -20.38
N ILE A 395 -5.86 -10.94 -19.48
CA ILE A 395 -7.15 -10.90 -18.77
C ILE A 395 -7.26 -9.58 -17.98
N VAL A 396 -6.19 -9.18 -17.26
CA VAL A 396 -6.17 -7.90 -16.53
C VAL A 396 -6.29 -6.71 -17.48
N ALA A 397 -5.67 -6.77 -18.67
CA ALA A 397 -5.84 -5.75 -19.70
C ALA A 397 -7.32 -5.60 -20.11
N VAL A 398 -7.99 -6.71 -20.40
CA VAL A 398 -9.43 -6.73 -20.78
C VAL A 398 -10.29 -6.18 -19.64
N VAL A 399 -10.07 -6.62 -18.39
CA VAL A 399 -10.80 -6.12 -17.22
C VAL A 399 -10.56 -4.62 -17.04
N THR A 400 -9.34 -4.14 -17.19
CA THR A 400 -9.00 -2.70 -17.04
C THR A 400 -9.70 -1.87 -18.14
N ILE A 401 -9.77 -2.36 -19.36
CA ILE A 401 -10.52 -1.72 -20.47
C ILE A 401 -12.02 -1.74 -20.20
N ALA A 402 -12.57 -2.84 -19.65
CA ALA A 402 -13.97 -2.91 -19.25
C ALA A 402 -14.31 -1.88 -18.15
N ILE A 403 -13.42 -1.73 -17.16
CA ILE A 403 -13.51 -0.67 -16.14
C ILE A 403 -13.51 0.72 -16.81
N ALA A 404 -12.67 0.95 -17.81
CA ALA A 404 -12.63 2.22 -18.55
C ALA A 404 -13.97 2.54 -19.22
N ILE A 405 -14.57 1.56 -19.89
CA ILE A 405 -15.87 1.70 -20.57
C ILE A 405 -16.96 2.01 -19.52
N THR A 406 -17.00 1.26 -18.42
CA THR A 406 -17.95 1.46 -17.32
C THR A 406 -17.79 2.86 -16.73
N THR A 407 -16.56 3.30 -16.49
CA THR A 407 -16.24 4.65 -15.97
C THR A 407 -16.71 5.73 -16.95
N LYS A 408 -16.50 5.54 -18.26
CA LYS A 408 -16.98 6.49 -19.30
C LYS A 408 -18.50 6.65 -19.27
N VAL A 409 -19.25 5.56 -19.20
CA VAL A 409 -20.72 5.56 -19.12
C VAL A 409 -21.17 6.27 -17.83
N LEU A 410 -20.58 5.92 -16.70
CA LEU A 410 -20.88 6.50 -15.40
C LEU A 410 -20.70 8.03 -15.37
N LEU A 411 -19.59 8.51 -15.95
CA LEU A 411 -19.30 9.94 -16.00
C LEU A 411 -20.23 10.69 -16.97
N LYS A 412 -20.71 10.03 -18.02
CA LYS A 412 -21.71 10.58 -18.95
C LYS A 412 -23.09 10.70 -18.30
N GLU A 413 -23.55 9.66 -17.60
CA GLU A 413 -24.81 9.68 -16.82
C GLU A 413 -24.82 10.81 -15.80
N ARG A 414 -23.70 11.00 -15.07
CA ARG A 414 -23.56 12.09 -14.11
C ARG A 414 -23.69 13.46 -14.74
N LYS A 415 -23.09 13.66 -15.92
CA LYS A 415 -23.14 14.96 -16.62
C LYS A 415 -24.58 15.29 -17.07
N ALA A 416 -25.34 14.28 -17.54
CA ALA A 416 -26.73 14.44 -17.91
C ALA A 416 -27.61 14.77 -16.69
N ALA A 417 -27.48 14.02 -15.59
CA ALA A 417 -28.24 14.28 -14.36
C ALA A 417 -27.93 15.62 -13.69
N HIS A 418 -26.77 16.21 -13.96
CA HIS A 418 -26.45 17.56 -13.46
C HIS A 418 -27.05 18.65 -14.37
N ALA A 419 -27.13 18.42 -15.68
CA ALA A 419 -27.78 19.32 -16.63
C ALA A 419 -29.29 19.39 -16.35
N ASP A 420 -29.97 18.27 -16.16
CA ASP A 420 -31.40 18.18 -15.86
C ASP A 420 -31.75 18.92 -14.57
N LYS A 421 -30.92 18.85 -13.51
CA LYS A 421 -31.14 19.57 -12.25
C LYS A 421 -30.93 21.08 -12.38
N VAL A 422 -30.08 21.54 -13.30
CA VAL A 422 -29.90 22.97 -13.56
C VAL A 422 -31.09 23.52 -14.33
N ASP A 423 -31.64 22.73 -15.27
CA ASP A 423 -32.83 23.13 -16.06
C ASP A 423 -34.11 23.13 -15.19
N GLU A 424 -34.27 22.17 -14.24
CA GLU A 424 -35.37 22.19 -13.26
C GLU A 424 -35.28 23.35 -12.24
N ALA A 425 -34.07 23.88 -11.99
CA ALA A 425 -33.90 25.01 -11.06
C ALA A 425 -34.07 26.36 -11.73
N ILE A 426 -34.20 26.42 -13.06
CA ILE A 426 -34.39 27.61 -13.87
C ILE A 426 -35.88 27.77 -14.25
N VAL A 427 -36.68 26.74 -14.12
CA VAL A 427 -38.15 26.74 -14.29
C VAL A 427 -38.83 26.93 -12.94
#